data_1557f6458cace6dd94ba6f6e2784cdf6
#
_entry.id   1557f6458cace6dd94ba6f6e2784cdf6
#
_cell.length_a   1.000
_cell.length_b   1.000
_cell.length_c   1.000
_cell.angle_alpha   90.00
_cell.angle_beta   90.00
_cell.angle_gamma   90.00
#
_symmetry.space_group_name_H-M   'P 1'
#
loop_
_entity.id
_entity.type
_entity.pdbx_description
1 polymer ?
#
loop_
_entity_poly.entity_id
_entity_poly.type
_entity_poly.pdbx_seq_one_letter_code
_entity_poly.pdbx_strand_id
1 'polypeptide(L)'
;VIIDDDNRVISIGYNGFPKGIKDDSRLNNRELKYDMVVHAETNALLFANTSVKGCTIYTWPFQPCSRCASLIIQAGIRRVVSVENKDQKWCANFQLAHDMLTETGVQMETFPFF
;
A
#
# COMPACT_ATOMS: atom_id res chain seq x y z
N VAL A 1 -5.75 -5.05 -0.80
CA VAL A 1 -6.82 -5.43 -1.73
C VAL A 1 -7.30 -4.20 -2.50
N ILE A 2 -7.43 -4.30 -3.81
CA ILE A 2 -8.00 -3.25 -4.65
C ILE A 2 -9.39 -3.70 -5.09
N ILE A 3 -10.37 -2.83 -4.93
CA ILE A 3 -11.74 -3.06 -5.37
C ILE A 3 -12.21 -1.93 -6.29
N ASP A 4 -13.14 -2.25 -7.17
CA ASP A 4 -13.81 -1.26 -8.03
C ASP A 4 -15.05 -0.66 -7.34
N ASP A 5 -15.76 0.20 -8.06
CA ASP A 5 -16.96 0.86 -7.56
C ASP A 5 -18.14 -0.11 -7.30
N ASP A 6 -18.11 -1.29 -7.89
CA ASP A 6 -19.09 -2.34 -7.67
C ASP A 6 -18.69 -3.31 -6.57
N ASN A 7 -17.65 -2.96 -5.78
CA ASN A 7 -17.08 -3.79 -4.72
C ASN A 7 -16.50 -5.13 -5.21
N ARG A 8 -16.10 -5.19 -6.47
CA ARG A 8 -15.43 -6.37 -7.02
C ARG A 8 -13.96 -6.30 -6.72
N VAL A 9 -13.39 -7.41 -6.30
CA VAL A 9 -11.94 -7.51 -6.08
C VAL A 9 -11.24 -7.51 -7.43
N ILE A 10 -10.40 -6.48 -7.64
CA ILE A 10 -9.59 -6.33 -8.85
C ILE A 10 -8.23 -6.98 -8.68
N SER A 11 -7.63 -6.82 -7.49
CA SER A 11 -6.29 -7.33 -7.22
C SER A 11 -6.05 -7.52 -5.74
N ILE A 12 -5.15 -8.43 -5.43
CA ILE A 12 -4.67 -8.69 -4.07
C ILE A 12 -3.15 -8.69 -4.10
N GLY A 13 -2.53 -8.10 -3.10
CA GLY A 13 -1.08 -8.13 -2.93
C GLY A 13 -0.69 -8.34 -1.48
N TYR A 14 0.48 -8.87 -1.27
CA TYR A 14 1.10 -9.03 0.03
C TYR A 14 2.59 -8.77 -0.08
N ASN A 15 3.23 -8.48 1.05
CA ASN A 15 4.66 -8.19 1.11
C ASN A 15 5.46 -9.43 0.72
N GLY A 16 6.50 -9.24 -0.04
CA GLY A 16 7.39 -10.33 -0.41
C GLY A 16 8.60 -9.85 -1.19
N PHE A 17 9.60 -10.71 -1.29
CA PHE A 17 10.72 -10.48 -2.19
C PHE A 17 10.26 -10.57 -3.64
N PRO A 18 10.98 -9.91 -4.56
CA PRO A 18 10.69 -10.04 -5.97
C PRO A 18 10.66 -11.50 -6.42
N LYS A 19 9.81 -11.76 -7.40
CA LYS A 19 9.64 -13.10 -7.97
C LYS A 19 10.99 -13.68 -8.39
N GLY A 20 11.27 -14.90 -7.95
CA GLY A 20 12.53 -15.59 -8.25
C GLY A 20 13.63 -15.39 -7.21
N ILE A 21 13.47 -14.46 -6.29
CA ILE A 21 14.40 -14.28 -5.18
C ILE A 21 14.00 -15.22 -4.04
N LYS A 22 14.96 -15.94 -3.50
CA LYS A 22 14.70 -16.90 -2.42
C LYS A 22 14.41 -16.19 -1.10
N ASP A 23 13.45 -16.72 -0.37
CA ASP A 23 13.18 -16.35 1.02
C ASP A 23 14.20 -17.07 1.91
N ASP A 24 15.34 -16.45 2.10
CA ASP A 24 16.45 -17.01 2.88
C ASP A 24 16.81 -16.11 4.08
N SER A 25 18.04 -16.24 4.58
CA SER A 25 18.52 -15.47 5.73
C SER A 25 18.40 -13.94 5.55
N ARG A 26 18.27 -13.44 4.33
CA ARG A 26 18.08 -12.01 4.05
C ARG A 26 16.78 -11.47 4.64
N LEU A 27 15.79 -12.31 4.90
CA LEU A 27 14.58 -11.94 5.63
C LEU A 27 14.88 -11.46 7.05
N ASN A 28 15.98 -11.93 7.64
CA ASN A 28 16.40 -11.58 8.99
C ASN A 28 17.35 -10.37 9.03
N ASN A 29 17.78 -9.88 7.88
CA ASN A 29 18.59 -8.67 7.77
C ASN A 29 17.67 -7.49 7.45
N ARG A 30 17.37 -6.67 8.44
CA ARG A 30 16.38 -5.60 8.33
C ARG A 30 16.69 -4.62 7.20
N GLU A 31 17.92 -4.15 7.08
CA GLU A 31 18.31 -3.19 6.04
C GLU A 31 18.15 -3.79 4.65
N LEU A 32 18.67 -4.99 4.47
CA LEU A 32 18.61 -5.70 3.21
C LEU A 32 17.17 -6.03 2.83
N LYS A 33 16.40 -6.46 3.81
CA LYS A 33 14.96 -6.74 3.61
C LYS A 33 14.21 -5.50 3.14
N TYR A 34 14.44 -4.35 3.75
CA TYR A 34 13.78 -3.11 3.34
C TYR A 34 14.13 -2.71 1.91
N ASP A 35 15.35 -2.95 1.48
CA ASP A 35 15.76 -2.63 0.12
C ASP A 35 15.22 -3.62 -0.92
N MET A 36 14.96 -4.85 -0.52
CA MET A 36 14.55 -5.93 -1.43
C MET A 36 13.06 -6.18 -1.48
N VAL A 37 12.33 -5.91 -0.39
CA VAL A 37 10.92 -6.26 -0.29
C VAL A 37 10.06 -5.39 -1.20
N VAL A 38 9.08 -6.01 -1.86
CA VAL A 38 8.01 -5.31 -2.56
C VAL A 38 6.81 -5.27 -1.61
N HIS A 39 6.31 -4.07 -1.33
CA HIS A 39 5.18 -3.91 -0.42
C HIS A 39 3.88 -4.44 -1.04
N ALA A 40 2.95 -4.83 -0.18
CA ALA A 40 1.66 -5.37 -0.58
C ALA A 40 0.90 -4.43 -1.52
N GLU A 41 0.93 -3.12 -1.26
CA GLU A 41 0.24 -2.13 -2.09
C GLU A 41 0.82 -2.10 -3.50
N THR A 42 2.14 -2.08 -3.62
CA THR A 42 2.84 -2.12 -4.91
C THR A 42 2.52 -3.42 -5.65
N ASN A 43 2.56 -4.56 -4.98
CA ASN A 43 2.21 -5.83 -5.58
C ASN A 43 0.77 -5.85 -6.08
N ALA A 44 -0.16 -5.32 -5.32
CA ALA A 44 -1.56 -5.25 -5.74
C ALA A 44 -1.71 -4.42 -7.02
N LEU A 45 -0.99 -3.30 -7.13
CA LEU A 45 -1.00 -2.47 -8.34
C LEU A 45 -0.40 -3.21 -9.54
N LEU A 46 0.72 -3.90 -9.34
CA LEU A 46 1.41 -4.63 -10.40
C LEU A 46 0.64 -5.87 -10.87
N PHE A 47 -0.06 -6.54 -9.97
CA PHE A 47 -0.79 -7.77 -10.30
C PHE A 47 -2.17 -7.53 -10.91
N ALA A 48 -2.65 -6.28 -10.88
CA ALA A 48 -3.92 -5.95 -11.52
C ALA A 48 -3.82 -6.13 -13.04
N ASN A 49 -4.77 -6.86 -13.60
CA ASN A 49 -4.83 -7.12 -15.04
C ASN A 49 -5.67 -6.08 -15.80
N THR A 50 -6.07 -5.02 -15.13
CA THR A 50 -6.88 -3.95 -15.70
C THR A 50 -6.50 -2.64 -15.04
N SER A 51 -7.00 -1.53 -15.57
CA SER A 51 -6.80 -0.23 -14.94
C SER A 51 -7.43 -0.21 -13.54
N VAL A 52 -6.70 0.36 -12.60
CA VAL A 52 -7.19 0.57 -11.22
C VAL A 52 -7.64 2.01 -11.00
N LYS A 53 -7.71 2.80 -12.06
CA LYS A 53 -8.15 4.19 -11.99
C LYS A 53 -9.55 4.27 -11.36
N GLY A 54 -9.70 5.12 -10.35
CA GLY A 54 -10.96 5.30 -9.65
C GLY A 54 -11.28 4.22 -8.63
N CYS A 55 -10.42 3.21 -8.47
CA CYS A 55 -10.62 2.14 -7.50
C CYS A 55 -10.26 2.57 -6.08
N THR A 56 -10.58 1.70 -5.13
CA THR A 56 -10.22 1.84 -3.72
C THR A 56 -9.19 0.77 -3.36
N ILE A 57 -8.16 1.14 -2.61
CA ILE A 57 -7.18 0.20 -2.06
C ILE A 57 -7.35 0.12 -0.54
N TYR A 58 -7.47 -1.11 -0.04
CA TYR A 58 -7.51 -1.43 1.38
C TYR A 58 -6.17 -1.97 1.81
N THR A 59 -5.57 -1.38 2.83
CA THR A 59 -4.26 -1.79 3.34
C THR A 59 -4.35 -2.21 4.81
N TRP A 60 -3.54 -3.19 5.17
CA TRP A 60 -3.45 -3.70 6.53
C TRP A 60 -2.05 -4.27 6.77
N PRO A 61 -1.45 -4.15 7.95
CA PRO A 61 -1.95 -3.44 9.14
C PRO A 61 -1.65 -1.95 9.13
N PHE A 62 -0.91 -1.46 8.14
CA PHE A 62 -0.44 -0.08 8.07
C PHE A 62 -1.00 0.65 6.86
N GLN A 63 -1.08 1.99 6.98
CA GLN A 63 -1.30 2.83 5.80
C GLN A 63 -0.11 2.69 4.83
N PRO A 64 -0.26 3.08 3.56
CA PRO A 64 0.86 3.07 2.63
C PRO A 64 2.00 3.99 3.06
N CYS A 65 3.23 3.55 2.83
CA CYS A 65 4.40 4.41 2.95
C CYS A 65 4.48 5.40 1.76
N SER A 66 5.43 6.33 1.80
CA SER A 66 5.54 7.35 0.75
C SER A 66 5.80 6.77 -0.63
N ARG A 67 6.59 5.70 -0.72
CA ARG A 67 6.87 5.04 -2.02
C ARG A 67 5.62 4.42 -2.61
N CYS A 68 4.85 3.70 -1.80
CA CYS A 68 3.60 3.12 -2.25
C CYS A 68 2.57 4.21 -2.55
N ALA A 69 2.52 5.27 -1.76
CA ALA A 69 1.65 6.42 -2.01
C ALA A 69 1.90 7.03 -3.40
N SER A 70 3.16 7.19 -3.79
CA SER A 70 3.52 7.69 -5.11
C SER A 70 2.90 6.83 -6.22
N LEU A 71 3.01 5.53 -6.09
CA LEU A 71 2.48 4.59 -7.09
C LEU A 71 0.94 4.57 -7.09
N ILE A 72 0.33 4.64 -5.93
CA ILE A 72 -1.12 4.71 -5.77
C ILE A 72 -1.66 5.95 -6.47
N ILE A 73 -1.03 7.10 -6.28
CA ILE A 73 -1.41 8.36 -6.92
C ILE A 73 -1.29 8.24 -8.44
N GLN A 74 -0.14 7.76 -8.93
CA GLN A 74 0.11 7.63 -10.36
C GLN A 74 -0.83 6.63 -11.03
N ALA A 75 -1.25 5.59 -10.32
CA ALA A 75 -2.19 4.60 -10.84
C ALA A 75 -3.63 5.12 -10.89
N GLY A 76 -3.91 6.25 -10.25
CA GLY A 76 -5.23 6.86 -10.26
C GLY A 76 -6.20 6.30 -9.24
N ILE A 77 -5.73 5.65 -8.21
CA ILE A 77 -6.57 5.18 -7.09
C ILE A 77 -7.28 6.40 -6.47
N ARG A 78 -8.57 6.26 -6.23
CA ARG A 78 -9.40 7.35 -5.70
C ARG A 78 -9.41 7.40 -4.18
N ARG A 79 -9.30 6.26 -3.52
CA ARG A 79 -9.51 6.14 -2.09
C ARG A 79 -8.58 5.11 -1.48
N VAL A 80 -8.00 5.44 -0.34
CA VAL A 80 -7.18 4.54 0.47
C VAL A 80 -7.89 4.32 1.79
N VAL A 81 -8.09 3.06 2.15
CA VAL A 81 -8.70 2.65 3.41
C VAL A 81 -7.70 1.83 4.19
N SER A 82 -7.40 2.25 5.40
CA SER A 82 -6.46 1.54 6.27
C SER A 82 -7.02 1.43 7.69
N VAL A 83 -6.38 0.59 8.49
CA VAL A 83 -6.73 0.43 9.89
C VAL A 83 -6.03 1.52 10.69
N GLU A 84 -6.72 2.13 11.63
CA GLU A 84 -6.12 3.09 12.55
C GLU A 84 -5.07 2.35 13.40
N ASN A 85 -3.83 2.83 13.35
CA ASN A 85 -2.74 2.29 14.16
C ASN A 85 -2.05 3.45 14.87
N LYS A 86 -2.20 3.50 16.19
CA LYS A 86 -1.69 4.60 17.02
C LYS A 86 -0.17 4.70 16.97
N ASP A 87 0.51 3.59 16.77
CA ASP A 87 1.98 3.57 16.71
C ASP A 87 2.53 4.23 15.45
N GLN A 88 1.70 4.37 14.42
CA GLN A 88 2.09 5.02 13.17
C GLN A 88 2.07 6.53 13.19
N LYS A 89 1.39 7.14 14.15
CA LYS A 89 1.20 8.59 14.22
C LYS A 89 2.50 9.39 14.17
N TRP A 90 3.58 8.77 14.63
CA TRP A 90 4.85 9.44 14.83
C TRP A 90 5.89 9.11 13.75
N CYS A 91 5.54 8.29 12.77
CA CYS A 91 6.42 7.98 11.67
C CYS A 91 6.38 9.10 10.62
N ALA A 92 7.52 9.78 10.45
CA ALA A 92 7.60 10.88 9.48
C ALA A 92 7.27 10.44 8.06
N ASN A 93 7.62 9.20 7.68
CA ASN A 93 7.32 8.67 6.36
C ASN A 93 5.82 8.50 6.13
N PHE A 94 5.09 8.01 7.13
CA PHE A 94 3.63 7.88 7.05
C PHE A 94 2.95 9.24 6.97
N GLN A 95 3.46 10.23 7.69
CA GLN A 95 2.94 11.60 7.59
C GLN A 95 3.17 12.17 6.19
N LEU A 96 4.35 11.97 5.63
CA LEU A 96 4.65 12.38 4.26
C LEU A 96 3.71 11.71 3.26
N ALA A 97 3.49 10.41 3.38
CA ALA A 97 2.56 9.68 2.53
C ALA A 97 1.13 10.23 2.62
N HIS A 98 0.68 10.49 3.84
CA HIS A 98 -0.63 11.09 4.09
C HIS A 98 -0.75 12.46 3.41
N ASP A 99 0.27 13.30 3.54
CA ASP A 99 0.28 14.62 2.94
C ASP A 99 0.24 14.54 1.40
N MET A 100 1.01 13.61 0.82
CA MET A 100 1.03 13.40 -0.64
C MET A 100 -0.34 12.96 -1.16
N LEU A 101 -0.96 12.02 -0.50
CA LEU A 101 -2.28 11.51 -0.87
C LEU A 101 -3.35 12.60 -0.74
N THR A 102 -3.32 13.35 0.35
CA THR A 102 -4.27 14.43 0.60
C THR A 102 -4.11 15.56 -0.42
N GLU A 103 -2.88 15.98 -0.69
CA GLU A 103 -2.60 17.05 -1.65
C GLU A 103 -3.11 16.72 -3.05
N THR A 104 -3.06 15.46 -3.44
CA THR A 104 -3.50 15.02 -4.77
C THR A 104 -4.98 14.65 -4.83
N GLY A 105 -5.73 14.83 -3.75
CA GLY A 105 -7.16 14.59 -3.72
C GLY A 105 -7.58 13.15 -3.51
N VAL A 106 -6.65 12.27 -3.14
CA VAL A 106 -6.98 10.89 -2.79
C VAL A 106 -7.68 10.89 -1.43
N GLN A 107 -8.86 10.30 -1.38
CA GLN A 107 -9.63 10.21 -0.14
C GLN A 107 -8.98 9.19 0.78
N MET A 108 -8.75 9.56 2.03
CA MET A 108 -8.20 8.65 3.05
C MET A 108 -9.22 8.39 4.13
N GLU A 109 -9.42 7.11 4.44
CA GLU A 109 -10.29 6.67 5.52
C GLU A 109 -9.54 5.69 6.41
N THR A 110 -9.81 5.74 7.71
CA THR A 110 -9.28 4.78 8.67
C THR A 110 -10.42 4.17 9.46
N PHE A 111 -10.25 2.90 9.80
CA PHE A 111 -11.15 2.18 10.68
C PHE A 111 -10.46 1.87 12.00
N PRO A 112 -11.19 1.85 13.13
CA PRO A 112 -10.62 1.45 14.41
C PRO A 112 -10.09 0.02 14.33
N PHE A 113 -8.97 -0.21 14.98
CA PHE A 113 -8.43 -1.56 15.15
C PHE A 113 -9.14 -2.21 16.34
N PHE A 114 -9.70 -3.38 16.10
CA PHE A 114 -10.43 -4.14 17.13
C PHE A 114 -9.55 -5.20 17.77
#